data_d297eb67f731d37fe4ad906759ec16c0
#
_entry.id   d297eb67f731d37fe4ad906759ec16c0
#
_cell.length_a   1.000
_cell.length_b   1.000
_cell.length_c   1.000
_cell.angle_alpha   90.00
_cell.angle_beta   90.00
_cell.angle_gamma   90.00
#
_symmetry.space_group_name_H-M   'P 1'
#
loop_
_entity.id
_entity.type
_entity.pdbx_description
1 polymer ?
#
loop_
_entity_poly.entity_id
_entity_poly.type
_entity_poly.pdbx_seq_one_letter_code
_entity_poly.pdbx_strand_id
1 'polypeptide(L)'
;VLVLAACGGQAPATQQATSAPAAEPTKAAEQATSAPAAEPTKAAEQATSAPAAEPTAAPAPTATPIPLSTIGTGATKIVWWHINTQADQRENWQKLASAYVKDHPDVSIEITVLENEAFKAKLATAMQSGSPPDVFQSWGGGVLKQYGDAGLVQDLAPALQQNGWGDSFQPGPISLYTFGDKIYGVPWNAGMVGFWYNKALFEKAGIAQPPATWTEFLDVVKKLKAANITPIALGEKDKWPGHFYWVYLATRIGGRAAFEKAYAREGSFADPSFVEAGTKLKELVDLQPFQNGFLGAGYGDHIALMANGKAAMELMGHWAPGAERGAAKDVKTFNANLGWFPFPSVEGGAGDATDALGGGDGFAFGKNAPPAAIDFVRYLTSVENQTAMAKAGIAVPPVVKGAEAGLDDALLKEIQSRVAKAKYYQLYYDQYLPPAVGQAVNDATQELFAGTTAPEQVAKTIEEAAAIELVQ
;
A
#
# COMPACT_ATOMS: atom_id res chain seq x y z
N VAL A 1 52.08 17.21 -39.62
CA VAL A 1 53.46 16.82 -39.30
C VAL A 1 53.35 15.77 -38.22
N LEU A 2 53.28 14.50 -38.58
CA LEU A 2 54.32 13.46 -38.51
C LEU A 2 55.05 13.47 -37.15
N VAL A 3 55.20 12.36 -36.42
CA VAL A 3 55.80 11.07 -36.77
C VAL A 3 55.42 10.01 -35.74
N LEU A 4 55.20 8.80 -36.27
CA LEU A 4 55.21 7.50 -35.62
C LEU A 4 56.49 7.20 -34.80
N ALA A 5 56.36 6.35 -33.77
CA ALA A 5 57.27 5.24 -33.59
C ALA A 5 56.66 4.14 -32.73
N ALA A 6 56.66 2.96 -33.28
CA ALA A 6 56.33 1.68 -32.69
C ALA A 6 57.58 1.02 -32.14
N CYS A 7 57.40 -0.01 -31.36
CA CYS A 7 58.19 -1.24 -31.04
C CYS A 7 57.89 -1.63 -29.59
N GLY A 8 57.48 -2.81 -29.22
CA GLY A 8 57.65 -4.14 -29.74
C GLY A 8 58.12 -5.07 -28.62
N GLY A 9 57.54 -6.26 -28.52
CA GLY A 9 58.19 -7.40 -27.87
C GLY A 9 57.54 -7.86 -26.56
N GLN A 10 56.88 -8.91 -26.61
CA GLN A 10 57.10 -10.36 -26.45
C GLN A 10 56.51 -10.91 -25.13
N ALA A 11 55.54 -11.78 -25.26
CA ALA A 11 55.32 -12.87 -24.34
C ALA A 11 56.41 -13.94 -24.54
N PRO A 12 56.71 -14.83 -23.58
CA PRO A 12 55.92 -16.04 -23.39
C PRO A 12 55.92 -16.55 -21.93
N ALA A 13 55.15 -17.45 -21.49
CA ALA A 13 55.16 -18.90 -21.53
C ALA A 13 54.22 -19.49 -20.45
N THR A 14 53.44 -20.38 -20.91
CA THR A 14 52.77 -21.49 -20.21
C THR A 14 53.66 -22.24 -19.22
N GLN A 15 53.09 -22.60 -18.05
CA GLN A 15 53.43 -23.85 -17.38
C GLN A 15 52.22 -24.50 -16.75
N GLN A 16 52.16 -25.76 -17.05
CA GLN A 16 51.25 -26.84 -16.84
C GLN A 16 50.84 -27.17 -15.40
N ALA A 17 49.72 -27.78 -15.36
CA ALA A 17 49.08 -28.48 -14.25
C ALA A 17 49.94 -29.59 -13.66
N THR A 18 49.76 -29.83 -12.36
CA THR A 18 49.98 -31.13 -11.75
C THR A 18 48.78 -31.56 -10.91
N SER A 19 48.33 -32.72 -11.23
CA SER A 19 47.23 -33.49 -10.70
C SER A 19 47.50 -34.11 -9.31
N ALA A 20 46.44 -34.18 -8.53
CA ALA A 20 45.96 -35.10 -7.50
C ALA A 20 46.95 -36.13 -6.87
N PRO A 21 46.58 -36.71 -5.69
CA PRO A 21 45.65 -37.81 -5.71
C PRO A 21 44.62 -37.88 -4.55
N ALA A 22 43.58 -38.63 -4.83
CA ALA A 22 42.52 -39.07 -3.93
C ALA A 22 43.04 -40.09 -2.90
N ALA A 23 42.43 -40.12 -1.72
CA ALA A 23 42.53 -41.24 -0.82
C ALA A 23 41.11 -41.66 -0.36
N GLU A 24 40.87 -42.95 -0.49
CA GLU A 24 39.65 -43.72 -0.19
C GLU A 24 39.42 -43.93 1.32
N PRO A 25 38.24 -44.50 1.69
CA PRO A 25 37.70 -44.48 3.05
C PRO A 25 38.15 -45.68 3.89
N THR A 26 38.23 -45.50 5.19
CA THR A 26 38.41 -46.64 6.13
C THR A 26 37.14 -46.84 6.98
N LYS A 27 36.73 -48.10 6.98
CA LYS A 27 35.64 -48.74 7.73
C LYS A 27 35.99 -48.93 9.20
N ALA A 28 34.96 -48.88 10.02
CA ALA A 28 34.50 -49.72 11.11
C ALA A 28 35.34 -49.85 12.39
N ALA A 29 34.66 -49.72 13.52
CA ALA A 29 34.25 -50.93 14.29
C ALA A 29 33.39 -50.55 15.51
N GLU A 30 32.32 -51.30 15.66
CA GLU A 30 31.51 -51.46 16.89
C GLU A 30 32.36 -51.87 18.07
N GLN A 31 32.03 -51.33 19.25
CA GLN A 31 32.04 -52.17 20.47
C GLN A 31 31.07 -51.57 21.50
N ALA A 32 30.08 -52.42 21.80
CA ALA A 32 29.18 -52.29 22.92
C ALA A 32 29.88 -52.63 24.23
N THR A 33 29.61 -51.90 25.28
CA THR A 33 29.79 -52.40 26.65
C THR A 33 28.66 -51.89 27.55
N SER A 34 28.13 -52.85 28.29
CA SER A 34 26.99 -52.91 29.18
C SER A 34 27.08 -52.04 30.42
N ALA A 35 25.90 -51.68 30.93
CA ALA A 35 25.56 -51.03 32.19
C ALA A 35 26.09 -51.70 33.47
N PRO A 36 26.05 -51.00 34.62
CA PRO A 36 25.25 -51.56 35.70
C PRO A 36 24.25 -50.54 36.33
N ALA A 37 23.18 -51.12 36.86
CA ALA A 37 22.09 -50.47 37.59
C ALA A 37 22.52 -49.89 38.93
N ALA A 38 21.92 -48.78 39.32
CA ALA A 38 21.94 -48.28 40.67
C ALA A 38 20.52 -47.82 41.09
N GLU A 39 20.19 -48.10 42.34
CA GLU A 39 18.93 -48.07 43.03
C GLU A 39 18.32 -46.65 43.23
N PRO A 40 17.02 -46.55 43.62
CA PRO A 40 16.25 -45.34 43.59
C PRO A 40 16.42 -44.49 44.86
N THR A 41 16.75 -43.23 44.70
CA THR A 41 16.68 -42.24 45.78
C THR A 41 15.40 -41.39 45.59
N LYS A 42 14.55 -41.36 46.64
CA LYS A 42 13.38 -40.51 46.78
C LYS A 42 13.78 -39.04 46.65
N ALA A 43 13.19 -38.33 45.71
CA ALA A 43 13.20 -36.85 45.67
C ALA A 43 11.76 -36.35 45.63
N ALA A 44 11.53 -35.30 46.40
CA ALA A 44 10.25 -34.66 46.70
C ALA A 44 9.60 -34.08 45.41
N GLU A 45 8.28 -34.24 45.34
CA GLU A 45 7.40 -33.54 44.42
C GLU A 45 7.47 -32.04 44.63
N GLN A 46 8.02 -31.32 43.66
CA GLN A 46 7.69 -29.93 43.40
C GLN A 46 6.88 -29.88 42.10
N ALA A 47 5.58 -29.65 42.25
CA ALA A 47 4.67 -29.39 41.15
C ALA A 47 5.01 -28.05 40.50
N THR A 48 5.72 -28.08 39.39
CA THR A 48 5.80 -26.94 38.49
C THR A 48 4.55 -26.97 37.60
N SER A 49 3.64 -26.03 37.86
CA SER A 49 2.50 -25.78 36.96
C SER A 49 3.01 -25.40 35.56
N ALA A 50 2.68 -26.18 34.56
CA ALA A 50 2.87 -25.82 33.16
C ALA A 50 2.09 -24.54 32.82
N PRO A 51 2.63 -23.62 31.99
CA PRO A 51 1.87 -22.48 31.53
C PRO A 51 0.64 -22.97 30.77
N ALA A 52 -0.52 -22.40 31.10
CA ALA A 52 -1.74 -22.65 30.33
C ALA A 52 -1.50 -22.28 28.87
N ALA A 53 -1.80 -23.20 27.96
CA ALA A 53 -1.78 -22.92 26.52
C ALA A 53 -2.75 -21.77 26.23
N GLU A 54 -2.24 -20.69 25.65
CA GLU A 54 -3.08 -19.62 25.12
C GLU A 54 -4.06 -20.20 24.09
N PRO A 55 -5.31 -19.77 24.08
CA PRO A 55 -6.26 -20.24 23.09
C PRO A 55 -5.78 -19.84 21.68
N THR A 56 -5.44 -20.83 20.88
CA THR A 56 -5.13 -20.67 19.47
C THR A 56 -6.32 -19.95 18.81
N ALA A 57 -6.11 -18.73 18.32
CA ALA A 57 -7.12 -18.01 17.58
C ALA A 57 -7.62 -18.88 16.42
N ALA A 58 -8.92 -19.00 16.26
CA ALA A 58 -9.51 -19.69 15.12
C ALA A 58 -8.96 -19.05 13.82
N PRO A 59 -8.66 -19.86 12.78
CA PRO A 59 -8.19 -19.32 11.51
C PRO A 59 -9.24 -18.33 10.99
N ALA A 60 -8.79 -17.16 10.58
CA ALA A 60 -9.64 -16.14 9.96
C ALA A 60 -10.40 -16.78 8.78
N PRO A 61 -11.68 -16.45 8.57
CA PRO A 61 -12.44 -17.01 7.48
C PRO A 61 -11.72 -16.69 6.15
N THR A 62 -11.41 -17.72 5.40
CA THR A 62 -10.85 -17.58 4.05
C THR A 62 -11.85 -16.79 3.22
N ALA A 63 -11.47 -15.63 2.70
CA ALA A 63 -12.35 -14.81 1.86
C ALA A 63 -12.88 -15.66 0.71
N THR A 64 -14.20 -15.69 0.57
CA THR A 64 -14.84 -16.44 -0.53
C THR A 64 -14.42 -15.81 -1.85
N PRO A 65 -13.87 -16.56 -2.81
CA PRO A 65 -13.49 -16.02 -4.10
C PRO A 65 -14.68 -15.31 -4.78
N ILE A 66 -14.46 -14.08 -5.23
CA ILE A 66 -15.48 -13.33 -5.98
C ILE A 66 -15.54 -13.96 -7.37
N PRO A 67 -16.73 -14.42 -7.82
CA PRO A 67 -16.86 -15.05 -9.12
C PRO A 67 -16.48 -14.09 -10.26
N LEU A 68 -15.80 -14.63 -11.27
CA LEU A 68 -15.60 -13.94 -12.54
C LEU A 68 -16.96 -13.57 -13.14
N SER A 69 -17.10 -12.33 -13.60
CA SER A 69 -18.31 -11.89 -14.32
C SER A 69 -17.97 -11.49 -15.75
N THR A 70 -18.83 -11.89 -16.68
CA THR A 70 -18.75 -11.48 -18.09
C THR A 70 -20.00 -10.71 -18.47
N ILE A 71 -19.83 -9.54 -19.06
CA ILE A 71 -20.89 -8.64 -19.49
C ILE A 71 -20.80 -8.50 -21.01
N GLY A 72 -21.89 -8.77 -21.69
CA GLY A 72 -21.97 -8.77 -23.16
C GLY A 72 -21.46 -10.07 -23.80
N THR A 73 -21.65 -10.16 -25.12
CA THR A 73 -21.29 -11.33 -25.95
C THR A 73 -20.54 -10.94 -27.20
N GLY A 74 -20.10 -9.68 -27.29
CA GLY A 74 -19.37 -9.13 -28.42
C GLY A 74 -18.03 -9.83 -28.66
N ALA A 75 -17.56 -9.82 -29.88
CA ALA A 75 -16.32 -10.47 -30.29
C ALA A 75 -15.07 -9.73 -29.78
N THR A 76 -15.16 -8.42 -29.53
CA THR A 76 -14.08 -7.63 -28.97
C THR A 76 -14.10 -7.78 -27.47
N LYS A 77 -13.20 -8.60 -26.95
CA LYS A 77 -13.11 -8.89 -25.50
C LYS A 77 -12.21 -7.87 -24.81
N ILE A 78 -12.67 -7.37 -23.65
CA ILE A 78 -11.89 -6.55 -22.72
C ILE A 78 -11.75 -7.34 -21.41
N VAL A 79 -10.53 -7.63 -20.99
CA VAL A 79 -10.22 -8.26 -19.69
C VAL A 79 -9.86 -7.17 -18.70
N TRP A 80 -10.70 -7.00 -17.68
CA TRP A 80 -10.54 -5.94 -16.67
C TRP A 80 -10.34 -6.50 -15.27
N TRP A 81 -9.24 -6.10 -14.60
CA TRP A 81 -8.93 -6.49 -13.22
C TRP A 81 -8.96 -5.29 -12.29
N HIS A 82 -9.70 -5.39 -11.18
CA HIS A 82 -9.76 -4.36 -10.16
C HIS A 82 -9.88 -4.92 -8.74
N ILE A 83 -9.75 -4.02 -7.74
CA ILE A 83 -9.70 -4.37 -6.31
C ILE A 83 -10.95 -3.98 -5.52
N ASN A 84 -11.99 -3.49 -6.16
CA ASN A 84 -13.21 -3.01 -5.51
C ASN A 84 -14.07 -4.19 -5.08
N THR A 85 -13.81 -4.75 -3.89
CA THR A 85 -14.43 -5.98 -3.38
C THR A 85 -15.78 -5.74 -2.69
N GLN A 86 -16.11 -4.50 -2.31
CA GLN A 86 -17.37 -4.18 -1.67
C GLN A 86 -18.55 -4.35 -2.65
N ALA A 87 -19.69 -4.84 -2.14
CA ALA A 87 -20.82 -5.23 -2.99
C ALA A 87 -21.38 -4.05 -3.82
N ASP A 88 -21.56 -2.89 -3.20
CA ASP A 88 -22.06 -1.67 -3.82
C ASP A 88 -21.11 -1.13 -4.91
N GLN A 89 -19.81 -1.19 -4.67
CA GLN A 89 -18.79 -0.81 -5.65
C GLN A 89 -18.81 -1.75 -6.84
N ARG A 90 -18.85 -3.07 -6.61
CA ARG A 90 -18.95 -4.07 -7.69
C ARG A 90 -20.20 -3.89 -8.53
N GLU A 91 -21.35 -3.68 -7.87
CA GLU A 91 -22.62 -3.45 -8.55
C GLU A 91 -22.56 -2.19 -9.43
N ASN A 92 -21.96 -1.11 -8.94
CA ASN A 92 -21.77 0.10 -9.72
C ASN A 92 -20.89 -0.12 -10.95
N TRP A 93 -19.76 -0.80 -10.80
CA TRP A 93 -18.89 -1.11 -11.94
C TRP A 93 -19.57 -2.01 -12.96
N GLN A 94 -20.33 -3.02 -12.52
CA GLN A 94 -21.11 -3.90 -13.40
C GLN A 94 -22.22 -3.13 -14.12
N LYS A 95 -22.87 -2.19 -13.45
CA LYS A 95 -23.89 -1.32 -14.06
C LYS A 95 -23.31 -0.43 -15.16
N LEU A 96 -22.16 0.19 -14.90
CA LEU A 96 -21.46 1.02 -15.88
C LEU A 96 -20.97 0.18 -17.08
N ALA A 97 -20.39 -0.97 -16.83
CA ALA A 97 -19.97 -1.90 -17.88
C ALA A 97 -21.17 -2.39 -18.71
N SER A 98 -22.30 -2.70 -18.08
CA SER A 98 -23.54 -3.11 -18.76
C SER A 98 -24.12 -2.00 -19.63
N ALA A 99 -24.07 -0.75 -19.16
CA ALA A 99 -24.52 0.40 -19.93
C ALA A 99 -23.61 0.63 -21.15
N TYR A 100 -22.30 0.54 -20.97
CA TYR A 100 -21.34 0.65 -22.09
C TYR A 100 -21.56 -0.42 -23.15
N VAL A 101 -21.66 -1.69 -22.77
CA VAL A 101 -21.85 -2.82 -23.70
C VAL A 101 -23.19 -2.73 -24.45
N LYS A 102 -24.25 -2.18 -23.83
CA LYS A 102 -25.52 -1.95 -24.52
C LYS A 102 -25.39 -1.05 -25.74
N ASP A 103 -24.52 -0.03 -25.64
CA ASP A 103 -24.27 0.91 -26.73
C ASP A 103 -23.12 0.43 -27.66
N HIS A 104 -22.37 -0.60 -27.23
CA HIS A 104 -21.25 -1.24 -27.98
C HIS A 104 -21.45 -2.76 -28.03
N PRO A 105 -22.43 -3.26 -28.80
CA PRO A 105 -22.82 -4.69 -28.81
C PRO A 105 -21.74 -5.62 -29.33
N ASP A 106 -20.74 -5.10 -30.04
CA ASP A 106 -19.54 -5.82 -30.50
C ASP A 106 -18.52 -6.06 -29.39
N VAL A 107 -18.71 -5.49 -28.16
CA VAL A 107 -17.80 -5.61 -27.01
C VAL A 107 -18.34 -6.60 -25.99
N SER A 108 -17.44 -7.34 -25.35
CA SER A 108 -17.67 -8.09 -24.10
C SER A 108 -16.61 -7.72 -23.07
N ILE A 109 -17.01 -7.62 -21.79
CA ILE A 109 -16.12 -7.23 -20.69
C ILE A 109 -16.06 -8.36 -19.67
N GLU A 110 -14.88 -8.94 -19.46
CA GLU A 110 -14.60 -9.95 -18.44
C GLU A 110 -13.98 -9.27 -17.23
N ILE A 111 -14.70 -9.27 -16.10
CA ILE A 111 -14.28 -8.58 -14.88
C ILE A 111 -13.75 -9.58 -13.87
N THR A 112 -12.51 -9.41 -13.43
CA THR A 112 -11.90 -10.11 -12.29
C THR A 112 -11.74 -9.15 -11.13
N VAL A 113 -12.33 -9.49 -9.98
CA VAL A 113 -12.23 -8.72 -8.73
C VAL A 113 -11.38 -9.49 -7.74
N LEU A 114 -10.38 -8.85 -7.16
CA LEU A 114 -9.42 -9.47 -6.26
C LEU A 114 -9.20 -8.58 -5.04
N GLU A 115 -8.92 -9.19 -3.89
CA GLU A 115 -8.35 -8.45 -2.76
C GLU A 115 -7.00 -7.86 -3.13
N ASN A 116 -6.62 -6.74 -2.49
CA ASN A 116 -5.47 -5.92 -2.86
C ASN A 116 -4.18 -6.71 -3.03
N GLU A 117 -3.79 -7.52 -2.03
CA GLU A 117 -2.54 -8.28 -2.08
C GLU A 117 -2.59 -9.42 -3.12
N ALA A 118 -3.75 -10.09 -3.25
CA ALA A 118 -3.97 -11.09 -4.28
C ALA A 118 -3.90 -10.48 -5.69
N PHE A 119 -4.41 -9.25 -5.86
CA PHE A 119 -4.31 -8.49 -7.11
C PHE A 119 -2.86 -8.17 -7.44
N LYS A 120 -2.09 -7.61 -6.50
CA LYS A 120 -0.67 -7.26 -6.70
C LYS A 120 0.13 -8.49 -7.13
N ALA A 121 -0.03 -9.62 -6.44
CA ALA A 121 0.67 -10.86 -6.75
C ALA A 121 0.30 -11.41 -8.15
N LYS A 122 -1.00 -11.42 -8.47
CA LYS A 122 -1.49 -11.89 -9.78
C LYS A 122 -1.03 -10.97 -10.91
N LEU A 123 -1.08 -9.65 -10.71
CA LEU A 123 -0.61 -8.68 -11.70
C LEU A 123 0.88 -8.82 -11.96
N ALA A 124 1.71 -8.93 -10.90
CA ALA A 124 3.14 -9.15 -11.03
C ALA A 124 3.46 -10.40 -11.87
N THR A 125 2.74 -11.51 -11.63
CA THR A 125 2.88 -12.74 -12.42
C THR A 125 2.49 -12.53 -13.87
N ALA A 126 1.40 -11.81 -14.15
CA ALA A 126 0.96 -11.51 -15.50
C ALA A 126 1.96 -10.59 -16.24
N MET A 127 2.53 -9.61 -15.55
CA MET A 127 3.58 -8.74 -16.11
C MET A 127 4.85 -9.52 -16.42
N GLN A 128 5.32 -10.39 -15.51
CA GLN A 128 6.49 -11.24 -15.71
C GLN A 128 6.32 -12.19 -16.91
N SER A 129 5.12 -12.72 -17.12
CA SER A 129 4.81 -13.57 -18.27
C SER A 129 4.62 -12.79 -19.58
N GLY A 130 4.66 -11.46 -19.54
CA GLY A 130 4.42 -10.57 -20.69
C GLY A 130 2.99 -10.56 -21.18
N SER A 131 2.02 -10.99 -20.37
CA SER A 131 0.59 -11.13 -20.70
C SER A 131 -0.29 -10.37 -19.69
N PRO A 132 -0.15 -9.04 -19.58
CA PRO A 132 -1.01 -8.22 -18.73
C PRO A 132 -2.48 -8.28 -19.17
N PRO A 133 -3.45 -8.04 -18.27
CA PRO A 133 -4.85 -7.82 -18.63
C PRO A 133 -4.98 -6.54 -19.47
N ASP A 134 -6.11 -6.40 -20.18
CA ASP A 134 -6.34 -5.23 -21.04
C ASP A 134 -6.48 -3.94 -20.22
N VAL A 135 -7.25 -3.98 -19.13
CA VAL A 135 -7.42 -2.86 -18.17
C VAL A 135 -7.16 -3.38 -16.78
N PHE A 136 -6.43 -2.63 -15.99
CA PHE A 136 -6.16 -3.03 -14.60
C PHE A 136 -6.02 -1.83 -13.67
N GLN A 137 -6.30 -2.09 -12.39
CA GLN A 137 -6.07 -1.15 -11.28
C GLN A 137 -4.61 -0.73 -11.23
N SER A 138 -4.38 0.57 -11.08
CA SER A 138 -3.04 1.14 -10.84
C SER A 138 -3.13 2.33 -9.89
N TRP A 139 -2.06 2.55 -9.14
CA TRP A 139 -1.87 3.73 -8.28
C TRP A 139 -0.88 4.73 -8.89
N GLY A 140 -0.40 4.46 -10.12
CA GLY A 140 0.65 5.29 -10.73
C GLY A 140 2.03 5.02 -10.12
N GLY A 141 2.89 6.03 -10.13
CA GLY A 141 4.20 6.00 -9.47
C GLY A 141 5.21 5.05 -10.09
N GLY A 142 6.24 4.69 -9.30
CA GLY A 142 7.40 3.91 -9.77
C GLY A 142 7.06 2.51 -10.24
N VAL A 143 6.07 1.86 -9.61
CA VAL A 143 5.59 0.53 -10.02
C VAL A 143 5.04 0.58 -11.44
N LEU A 144 4.18 1.55 -11.75
CA LEU A 144 3.63 1.71 -13.10
C LEU A 144 4.70 2.11 -14.11
N LYS A 145 5.62 3.01 -13.70
CA LYS A 145 6.76 3.41 -14.52
C LYS A 145 7.60 2.19 -14.94
N GLN A 146 7.90 1.29 -14.02
CA GLN A 146 8.67 0.08 -14.32
C GLN A 146 7.97 -0.79 -15.38
N TYR A 147 6.64 -0.95 -15.32
CA TYR A 147 5.89 -1.65 -16.35
C TYR A 147 5.93 -0.93 -17.70
N GLY A 148 5.91 0.42 -17.68
CA GLY A 148 6.04 1.25 -18.87
C GLY A 148 7.41 1.11 -19.52
N ASP A 149 8.48 1.21 -18.75
CA ASP A 149 9.87 1.07 -19.22
C ASP A 149 10.13 -0.34 -19.78
N ALA A 150 9.46 -1.36 -19.24
CA ALA A 150 9.50 -2.73 -19.75
C ALA A 150 8.62 -2.97 -21.01
N GLY A 151 7.89 -1.94 -21.51
CA GLY A 151 7.00 -2.05 -22.66
C GLY A 151 5.81 -2.98 -22.43
N LEU A 152 5.33 -3.12 -21.20
CA LEU A 152 4.22 -4.00 -20.82
C LEU A 152 2.88 -3.26 -20.76
N VAL A 153 2.89 -1.94 -20.78
CA VAL A 153 1.70 -1.07 -20.76
C VAL A 153 1.71 -0.08 -21.91
N GLN A 154 0.53 0.37 -22.30
CA GLN A 154 0.37 1.34 -23.39
C GLN A 154 0.70 2.76 -22.93
N ASP A 155 1.30 3.55 -23.81
CA ASP A 155 1.40 5.00 -23.68
C ASP A 155 0.07 5.63 -24.13
N LEU A 156 -0.61 6.29 -23.22
CA LEU A 156 -1.90 6.94 -23.44
C LEU A 156 -1.79 8.39 -23.92
N ALA A 157 -0.59 8.98 -23.97
CA ALA A 157 -0.42 10.39 -24.37
C ALA A 157 -1.14 10.70 -25.72
N PRO A 158 -1.07 9.86 -26.77
CA PRO A 158 -1.81 10.11 -28.00
C PRO A 158 -3.35 10.02 -27.84
N ALA A 159 -3.85 9.12 -27.00
CA ALA A 159 -5.30 8.98 -26.77
C ALA A 159 -5.85 10.13 -25.92
N LEU A 160 -5.07 10.63 -24.96
CA LEU A 160 -5.44 11.76 -24.09
C LEU A 160 -5.54 13.09 -24.84
N GLN A 161 -4.81 13.25 -25.94
CA GLN A 161 -4.93 14.42 -26.83
C GLN A 161 -6.25 14.45 -27.61
N GLN A 162 -6.93 13.30 -27.76
CA GLN A 162 -8.15 13.20 -28.52
C GLN A 162 -9.34 13.73 -27.72
N ASN A 163 -10.11 14.63 -28.35
CA ASN A 163 -11.35 15.22 -27.80
C ASN A 163 -11.21 15.84 -26.41
N GLY A 164 -10.00 16.30 -26.05
CA GLY A 164 -9.73 16.96 -24.75
C GLY A 164 -9.84 16.03 -23.54
N TRP A 165 -9.74 14.70 -23.73
CA TRP A 165 -9.87 13.75 -22.62
C TRP A 165 -8.82 13.99 -21.54
N GLY A 166 -7.56 14.22 -21.91
CA GLY A 166 -6.49 14.55 -20.97
C GLY A 166 -6.76 15.85 -20.18
N ASP A 167 -7.33 16.85 -20.86
CA ASP A 167 -7.64 18.14 -20.24
C ASP A 167 -8.79 18.08 -19.23
N SER A 168 -9.58 17.00 -19.25
CA SER A 168 -10.68 16.79 -18.31
C SER A 168 -10.19 16.44 -16.91
N PHE A 169 -8.98 15.90 -16.76
CA PHE A 169 -8.44 15.52 -15.45
C PHE A 169 -7.85 16.71 -14.69
N GLN A 170 -7.89 16.64 -13.36
CA GLN A 170 -7.16 17.54 -12.49
C GLN A 170 -5.64 17.25 -12.60
N PRO A 171 -4.78 18.31 -12.66
CA PRO A 171 -3.34 18.12 -12.92
C PRO A 171 -2.60 17.27 -11.89
N GLY A 172 -2.95 17.40 -10.60
CA GLY A 172 -2.30 16.65 -9.53
C GLY A 172 -2.48 15.13 -9.68
N PRO A 173 -3.71 14.60 -9.73
CA PRO A 173 -3.95 13.17 -9.87
C PRO A 173 -3.36 12.55 -11.14
N ILE A 174 -3.46 13.21 -12.30
CA ILE A 174 -2.91 12.63 -13.54
C ILE A 174 -1.38 12.63 -13.56
N SER A 175 -0.73 13.54 -12.84
CA SER A 175 0.73 13.58 -12.77
C SER A 175 1.34 12.32 -12.17
N LEU A 176 0.60 11.57 -11.36
CA LEU A 176 1.04 10.28 -10.81
C LEU A 176 1.21 9.19 -11.89
N TYR A 177 0.60 9.39 -13.05
CA TYR A 177 0.63 8.46 -14.19
C TYR A 177 1.49 8.98 -15.34
N THR A 178 2.11 10.18 -15.16
CA THR A 178 2.89 10.88 -16.20
C THR A 178 4.39 10.77 -15.92
N PHE A 179 5.15 10.30 -16.91
CA PHE A 179 6.59 10.04 -16.81
C PHE A 179 7.29 10.63 -18.04
N GLY A 180 7.79 11.85 -17.90
CA GLY A 180 8.33 12.61 -19.03
C GLY A 180 7.24 12.92 -20.07
N ASP A 181 7.42 12.45 -21.28
CA ASP A 181 6.46 12.56 -22.41
C ASP A 181 5.43 11.41 -22.47
N LYS A 182 5.54 10.43 -21.59
CA LYS A 182 4.70 9.23 -21.53
C LYS A 182 3.63 9.35 -20.45
N ILE A 183 2.44 8.79 -20.73
CA ILE A 183 1.34 8.68 -19.76
C ILE A 183 0.85 7.23 -19.79
N TYR A 184 1.03 6.49 -18.68
CA TYR A 184 0.77 5.05 -18.63
C TYR A 184 -0.57 4.68 -17.98
N GLY A 185 -1.39 5.65 -17.62
CA GLY A 185 -2.69 5.42 -17.01
C GLY A 185 -3.47 6.69 -16.79
N VAL A 186 -4.68 6.57 -16.26
CA VAL A 186 -5.53 7.69 -15.88
C VAL A 186 -6.16 7.44 -14.51
N PRO A 187 -6.23 8.46 -13.64
CA PRO A 187 -6.87 8.35 -12.33
C PRO A 187 -8.41 8.28 -12.46
N TRP A 188 -9.09 7.69 -11.45
CA TRP A 188 -10.54 7.81 -11.30
C TRP A 188 -10.97 8.33 -9.92
N ASN A 189 -10.09 8.33 -8.93
CA ASN A 189 -10.23 9.06 -7.68
C ASN A 189 -8.86 9.57 -7.20
N ALA A 190 -8.82 10.46 -6.23
CA ALA A 190 -7.61 10.84 -5.51
C ALA A 190 -7.96 11.50 -4.17
N GLY A 191 -7.12 11.27 -3.17
CA GLY A 191 -7.28 11.86 -1.86
C GLY A 191 -6.04 11.67 -1.00
N MET A 192 -6.19 11.76 0.31
CA MET A 192 -5.07 11.61 1.24
C MET A 192 -5.41 10.65 2.38
N VAL A 193 -4.37 10.15 3.01
CA VAL A 193 -4.42 9.41 4.27
C VAL A 193 -4.57 10.41 5.42
N GLY A 194 -5.36 10.05 6.40
CA GLY A 194 -5.53 10.78 7.65
C GLY A 194 -6.22 9.90 8.67
N PHE A 195 -6.44 10.42 9.85
CA PHE A 195 -7.12 9.66 10.89
C PHE A 195 -8.64 9.77 10.77
N TRP A 196 -9.27 8.64 10.50
CA TRP A 196 -10.71 8.47 10.70
C TRP A 196 -10.96 8.08 12.15
N TYR A 197 -11.99 8.65 12.78
CA TYR A 197 -12.25 8.38 14.19
C TYR A 197 -13.73 8.37 14.53
N ASN A 198 -14.05 7.67 15.63
CA ASN A 198 -15.39 7.60 16.19
C ASN A 198 -15.58 8.67 17.26
N LYS A 199 -16.38 9.71 16.98
CA LYS A 199 -16.66 10.83 17.86
C LYS A 199 -17.23 10.41 19.22
N ALA A 200 -18.15 9.41 19.24
CA ALA A 200 -18.72 8.93 20.47
C ALA A 200 -17.72 8.21 21.38
N LEU A 201 -16.73 7.50 20.80
CA LEU A 201 -15.66 6.87 21.58
C LEU A 201 -14.66 7.90 22.12
N PHE A 202 -14.38 8.96 21.35
CA PHE A 202 -13.57 10.10 21.83
C PHE A 202 -14.26 10.81 22.98
N GLU A 203 -15.54 11.14 22.86
CA GLU A 203 -16.36 11.74 23.92
C GLU A 203 -16.36 10.88 25.20
N LYS A 204 -16.58 9.56 25.05
CA LYS A 204 -16.54 8.60 26.16
C LYS A 204 -15.18 8.58 26.89
N ALA A 205 -14.08 8.81 26.18
CA ALA A 205 -12.74 8.91 26.74
C ALA A 205 -12.38 10.32 27.25
N GLY A 206 -13.33 11.28 27.23
CA GLY A 206 -13.10 12.66 27.64
C GLY A 206 -12.19 13.45 26.69
N ILE A 207 -12.15 13.08 25.40
CA ILE A 207 -11.36 13.75 24.38
C ILE A 207 -12.27 14.73 23.63
N ALA A 208 -12.09 16.03 23.89
CA ALA A 208 -12.97 17.07 23.37
C ALA A 208 -12.65 17.43 21.89
N GLN A 209 -11.40 17.28 21.48
CA GLN A 209 -10.93 17.64 20.13
C GLN A 209 -9.87 16.65 19.63
N PRO A 210 -9.77 16.44 18.30
CA PRO A 210 -8.68 15.70 17.69
C PRO A 210 -7.31 16.34 18.02
N PRO A 211 -6.23 15.54 18.07
CA PRO A 211 -4.88 16.03 18.34
C PRO A 211 -4.32 16.78 17.13
N ALA A 212 -3.57 17.85 17.38
CA ALA A 212 -2.87 18.63 16.35
C ALA A 212 -1.37 18.27 16.28
N THR A 213 -0.80 17.77 17.36
CA THR A 213 0.62 17.42 17.48
C THR A 213 0.81 15.94 17.84
N TRP A 214 2.03 15.42 17.61
CA TRP A 214 2.35 14.03 17.94
C TRP A 214 2.24 13.74 19.44
N THR A 215 2.69 14.67 20.28
CA THR A 215 2.56 14.55 21.73
C THR A 215 1.09 14.47 22.14
N GLU A 216 0.23 15.32 21.62
CA GLU A 216 -1.22 15.26 21.87
C GLU A 216 -1.85 13.94 21.36
N PHE A 217 -1.37 13.42 20.22
CA PHE A 217 -1.83 12.15 19.68
C PHE A 217 -1.51 10.98 20.61
N LEU A 218 -0.29 10.91 21.14
CA LEU A 218 0.08 9.89 22.12
C LEU A 218 -0.75 10.01 23.43
N ASP A 219 -1.13 11.22 23.81
CA ASP A 219 -2.00 11.43 24.99
C ASP A 219 -3.45 11.00 24.69
N VAL A 220 -3.95 11.20 23.48
CA VAL A 220 -5.24 10.63 23.02
C VAL A 220 -5.21 9.11 23.13
N VAL A 221 -4.16 8.45 22.67
CA VAL A 221 -3.98 6.99 22.77
C VAL A 221 -4.05 6.54 24.24
N LYS A 222 -3.31 7.21 25.13
CA LYS A 222 -3.32 6.90 26.58
C LYS A 222 -4.71 7.05 27.20
N LYS A 223 -5.45 8.12 26.88
CA LYS A 223 -6.82 8.36 27.36
C LYS A 223 -7.80 7.27 26.88
N LEU A 224 -7.73 6.87 25.62
CA LEU A 224 -8.56 5.79 25.09
C LEU A 224 -8.28 4.46 25.80
N LYS A 225 -7.00 4.12 26.01
CA LYS A 225 -6.62 2.93 26.80
C LYS A 225 -7.13 2.98 28.23
N ALA A 226 -7.00 4.12 28.91
CA ALA A 226 -7.51 4.30 30.27
C ALA A 226 -9.05 4.14 30.37
N ALA A 227 -9.76 4.46 29.27
CA ALA A 227 -11.21 4.24 29.15
C ALA A 227 -11.58 2.81 28.73
N ASN A 228 -10.61 1.88 28.62
CA ASN A 228 -10.79 0.52 28.09
C ASN A 228 -11.37 0.50 26.66
N ILE A 229 -10.93 1.42 25.82
CA ILE A 229 -11.28 1.51 24.40
C ILE A 229 -10.02 1.17 23.61
N THR A 230 -10.13 0.26 22.63
CA THR A 230 -9.05 0.00 21.66
C THR A 230 -8.77 1.30 20.90
N PRO A 231 -7.55 1.89 21.02
CA PRO A 231 -7.29 3.19 20.42
C PRO A 231 -7.31 3.16 18.88
N ILE A 232 -6.63 2.18 18.29
CA ILE A 232 -6.37 2.15 16.86
C ILE A 232 -6.69 0.78 16.28
N ALA A 233 -7.45 0.72 15.17
CA ALA A 233 -7.57 -0.46 14.34
C ALA A 233 -6.37 -0.50 13.36
N LEU A 234 -5.76 -1.67 13.21
CA LEU A 234 -4.68 -1.90 12.25
C LEU A 234 -4.73 -3.32 11.68
N GLY A 235 -4.67 -3.45 10.37
CA GLY A 235 -4.57 -4.72 9.65
C GLY A 235 -3.17 -4.92 9.10
N GLU A 236 -2.23 -5.31 9.97
CA GLU A 236 -0.80 -5.30 9.66
C GLU A 236 -0.30 -6.57 8.96
N LYS A 237 -1.15 -7.59 8.80
CA LYS A 237 -0.85 -8.73 7.93
C LYS A 237 -0.53 -8.29 6.50
N ASP A 238 -1.23 -7.27 6.03
CA ASP A 238 -1.10 -6.75 4.67
C ASP A 238 0.04 -5.70 4.54
N LYS A 239 0.70 -5.31 5.66
CA LYS A 239 1.88 -4.44 5.80
C LYS A 239 1.65 -2.98 5.37
N TRP A 240 0.99 -2.76 4.22
CA TRP A 240 0.78 -1.42 3.69
C TRP A 240 -0.02 -0.46 4.61
N PRO A 241 -0.94 -0.88 5.49
CA PRO A 241 -1.57 0.06 6.40
C PRO A 241 -0.60 0.65 7.43
N GLY A 242 0.33 -0.17 7.92
CA GLY A 242 1.32 0.25 8.91
C GLY A 242 2.36 1.20 8.35
N HIS A 243 2.81 1.01 7.11
CA HIS A 243 3.85 1.88 6.55
C HIS A 243 3.42 3.35 6.47
N PHE A 244 2.12 3.66 6.42
CA PHE A 244 1.62 5.03 6.41
C PHE A 244 2.09 5.84 7.64
N TYR A 245 2.18 5.19 8.81
CA TYR A 245 2.67 5.84 10.02
C TYR A 245 4.12 6.27 9.87
N TRP A 246 4.99 5.37 9.43
CA TRP A 246 6.41 5.68 9.25
C TRP A 246 6.64 6.74 8.17
N VAL A 247 5.95 6.63 7.04
CA VAL A 247 6.06 7.61 5.93
C VAL A 247 5.59 9.00 6.35
N TYR A 248 4.47 9.09 7.09
CA TYR A 248 4.03 10.38 7.61
C TYR A 248 5.02 10.96 8.63
N LEU A 249 5.54 10.14 9.54
CA LEU A 249 6.55 10.58 10.49
C LEU A 249 7.81 11.06 9.77
N ALA A 250 8.30 10.32 8.76
CA ALA A 250 9.43 10.76 7.94
C ALA A 250 9.13 12.10 7.22
N THR A 251 7.92 12.25 6.68
CA THR A 251 7.47 13.50 6.05
C THR A 251 7.39 14.66 7.05
N ARG A 252 6.88 14.42 8.26
CA ARG A 252 6.78 15.46 9.30
C ARG A 252 8.13 15.86 9.87
N ILE A 253 9.06 14.93 10.01
CA ILE A 253 10.38 15.16 10.62
C ILE A 253 11.36 15.72 9.59
N GLY A 254 11.54 15.05 8.45
CA GLY A 254 12.53 15.40 7.44
C GLY A 254 12.03 16.37 6.37
N GLY A 255 10.71 16.47 6.20
CA GLY A 255 10.06 17.23 5.15
C GLY A 255 10.35 16.65 3.74
N ARG A 256 9.82 17.36 2.74
CA ARG A 256 10.04 17.05 1.32
C ARG A 256 11.53 16.91 0.96
N ALA A 257 12.37 17.80 1.48
CA ALA A 257 13.78 17.86 1.10
C ALA A 257 14.57 16.61 1.51
N ALA A 258 14.25 15.99 2.66
CA ALA A 258 14.90 14.74 3.07
C ALA A 258 14.57 13.60 2.11
N PHE A 259 13.30 13.47 1.74
CA PHE A 259 12.87 12.45 0.78
C PHE A 259 13.51 12.67 -0.60
N GLU A 260 13.46 13.90 -1.15
CA GLU A 260 14.01 14.19 -2.48
C GLU A 260 15.51 13.92 -2.55
N LYS A 261 16.28 14.26 -1.50
CA LYS A 261 17.72 13.96 -1.44
C LYS A 261 17.98 12.46 -1.39
N ALA A 262 17.27 11.71 -0.55
CA ALA A 262 17.41 10.27 -0.46
C ALA A 262 17.05 9.57 -1.78
N TYR A 263 15.96 10.01 -2.42
CA TYR A 263 15.50 9.50 -3.71
C TYR A 263 16.49 9.81 -4.85
N ALA A 264 17.04 11.03 -4.88
CA ALA A 264 18.06 11.44 -5.87
C ALA A 264 19.47 10.91 -5.56
N ARG A 265 19.62 10.10 -4.51
CA ARG A 265 20.92 9.58 -4.04
C ARG A 265 21.95 10.69 -3.65
N GLU A 266 21.45 11.88 -3.34
CA GLU A 266 22.21 12.99 -2.74
C GLU A 266 22.20 12.93 -1.19
N GLY A 267 21.37 12.07 -0.61
CA GLY A 267 21.24 11.70 0.79
C GLY A 267 20.95 10.20 0.90
N SER A 268 20.41 9.79 2.04
CA SER A 268 20.17 8.38 2.36
C SER A 268 18.84 8.20 3.08
N PHE A 269 18.13 7.08 2.83
CA PHE A 269 17.01 6.66 3.67
C PHE A 269 17.46 6.20 5.08
N ALA A 270 18.78 6.16 5.34
CA ALA A 270 19.34 5.97 6.68
C ALA A 270 19.74 7.29 7.36
N ASP A 271 19.44 8.46 6.77
CA ASP A 271 19.70 9.75 7.40
C ASP A 271 18.88 9.92 8.72
N PRO A 272 19.36 10.76 9.65
CA PRO A 272 18.78 10.88 10.99
C PRO A 272 17.27 11.10 11.04
N SER A 273 16.69 11.81 10.07
CA SER A 273 15.24 12.07 10.01
C SER A 273 14.41 10.79 9.78
N PHE A 274 14.91 9.83 9.03
CA PHE A 274 14.25 8.54 8.79
C PHE A 274 14.40 7.60 10.00
N VAL A 275 15.54 7.65 10.68
CA VAL A 275 15.75 6.93 11.96
C VAL A 275 14.80 7.48 13.03
N GLU A 276 14.68 8.81 13.13
CA GLU A 276 13.77 9.46 14.08
C GLU A 276 12.31 9.13 13.78
N ALA A 277 11.93 8.99 12.51
CA ALA A 277 10.59 8.50 12.14
C ALA A 277 10.30 7.10 12.72
N GLY A 278 11.28 6.21 12.65
CA GLY A 278 11.19 4.90 13.31
C GLY A 278 11.11 5.00 14.84
N THR A 279 11.88 5.91 15.46
CA THR A 279 11.86 6.17 16.89
C THR A 279 10.48 6.66 17.34
N LYS A 280 9.88 7.61 16.64
CA LYS A 280 8.52 8.10 16.91
C LYS A 280 7.46 7.02 16.71
N LEU A 281 7.59 6.19 15.68
CA LEU A 281 6.70 5.05 15.50
C LEU A 281 6.82 4.06 16.66
N LYS A 282 8.03 3.78 17.12
CA LYS A 282 8.25 2.91 18.28
C LYS A 282 7.62 3.47 19.56
N GLU A 283 7.68 4.78 19.79
CA GLU A 283 6.96 5.43 20.91
C GLU A 283 5.46 5.08 20.91
N LEU A 284 4.83 5.06 19.74
CA LEU A 284 3.43 4.66 19.57
C LEU A 284 3.24 3.17 19.85
N VAL A 285 4.06 2.31 19.22
CA VAL A 285 3.97 0.85 19.35
C VAL A 285 4.13 0.41 20.81
N ASP A 286 5.04 1.03 21.54
CA ASP A 286 5.29 0.75 22.96
C ASP A 286 4.07 1.07 23.87
N LEU A 287 3.17 1.94 23.43
CA LEU A 287 1.88 2.15 24.08
C LEU A 287 0.87 1.01 23.85
N GLN A 288 1.15 0.07 22.97
CA GLN A 288 0.25 -1.03 22.59
C GLN A 288 -1.15 -0.52 22.23
N PRO A 289 -1.29 0.34 21.20
CA PRO A 289 -2.55 1.02 20.90
C PRO A 289 -3.50 0.19 20.03
N PHE A 290 -3.03 -0.92 19.48
CA PHE A 290 -3.75 -1.73 18.49
C PHE A 290 -4.59 -2.84 19.13
N GLN A 291 -5.56 -3.36 18.39
CA GLN A 291 -6.29 -4.55 18.81
C GLN A 291 -5.36 -5.77 18.91
N ASN A 292 -5.72 -6.74 19.76
CA ASN A 292 -4.99 -7.99 19.88
C ASN A 292 -4.95 -8.71 18.52
N GLY A 293 -3.78 -9.24 18.16
CA GLY A 293 -3.58 -10.00 16.92
C GLY A 293 -3.49 -9.14 15.65
N PHE A 294 -3.27 -7.83 15.75
CA PHE A 294 -3.21 -6.90 14.61
C PHE A 294 -2.18 -7.29 13.54
N LEU A 295 -1.06 -7.91 13.93
CA LEU A 295 -0.04 -8.42 13.00
C LEU A 295 -0.55 -9.55 12.08
N GLY A 296 -1.56 -10.29 12.52
CA GLY A 296 -2.20 -11.35 11.74
C GLY A 296 -3.54 -10.96 11.13
N ALA A 297 -4.06 -9.79 11.48
CA ALA A 297 -5.30 -9.25 10.94
C ALA A 297 -5.07 -8.62 9.56
N GLY A 298 -5.92 -8.93 8.59
CA GLY A 298 -5.92 -8.28 7.29
C GLY A 298 -6.72 -6.97 7.28
N TYR A 299 -6.70 -6.26 6.15
CA TYR A 299 -7.44 -5.00 6.00
C TYR A 299 -8.97 -5.19 6.18
N GLY A 300 -9.52 -6.32 5.77
CA GLY A 300 -10.94 -6.65 6.02
C GLY A 300 -11.31 -6.69 7.51
N ASP A 301 -10.43 -7.23 8.38
CA ASP A 301 -10.63 -7.25 9.83
C ASP A 301 -10.55 -5.82 10.41
N HIS A 302 -9.62 -5.03 9.92
CA HIS A 302 -9.44 -3.62 10.25
C HIS A 302 -10.74 -2.82 9.96
N ILE A 303 -11.26 -2.90 8.73
CA ILE A 303 -12.54 -2.30 8.32
C ILE A 303 -13.67 -2.70 9.28
N ALA A 304 -13.79 -3.99 9.61
CA ALA A 304 -14.86 -4.48 10.47
C ALA A 304 -14.80 -3.91 11.91
N LEU A 305 -13.60 -3.65 12.43
CA LEU A 305 -13.43 -3.03 13.75
C LEU A 305 -13.91 -1.58 13.76
N MET A 306 -13.52 -0.77 12.78
CA MET A 306 -13.92 0.62 12.67
C MET A 306 -15.42 0.76 12.38
N ALA A 307 -15.92 0.04 11.39
CA ALA A 307 -17.32 0.04 10.99
C ALA A 307 -18.31 -0.23 12.15
N ASN A 308 -17.87 -1.05 13.11
CA ASN A 308 -18.72 -1.47 14.25
C ASN A 308 -18.30 -0.85 15.60
N GLY A 309 -17.50 0.21 15.59
CA GLY A 309 -17.10 0.96 16.79
C GLY A 309 -16.32 0.12 17.80
N LYS A 310 -15.50 -0.83 17.34
CA LYS A 310 -14.64 -1.68 18.18
C LYS A 310 -13.25 -1.08 18.39
N ALA A 311 -12.86 -0.12 17.57
CA ALA A 311 -11.70 0.73 17.75
C ALA A 311 -12.10 2.20 17.58
N ALA A 312 -11.33 3.10 18.20
CA ALA A 312 -11.66 4.52 18.25
C ALA A 312 -11.20 5.27 16.99
N MET A 313 -10.13 4.85 16.35
CA MET A 313 -9.58 5.50 15.16
C MET A 313 -8.74 4.54 14.31
N GLU A 314 -8.43 4.99 13.11
CA GLU A 314 -7.52 4.34 12.16
C GLU A 314 -6.76 5.40 11.35
N LEU A 315 -5.56 5.09 10.88
CA LEU A 315 -4.85 5.88 9.88
C LEU A 315 -5.10 5.26 8.52
N MET A 316 -5.97 5.88 7.71
CA MET A 316 -6.39 5.30 6.44
C MET A 316 -6.71 6.36 5.39
N GLY A 317 -6.76 5.96 4.13
CA GLY A 317 -7.05 6.83 3.01
C GLY A 317 -8.52 7.22 2.89
N HIS A 318 -8.77 8.08 1.93
CA HIS A 318 -10.09 8.64 1.62
C HIS A 318 -11.16 7.59 1.24
N TRP A 319 -10.76 6.38 0.91
CA TRP A 319 -11.65 5.25 0.58
C TRP A 319 -12.28 4.56 1.79
N ALA A 320 -11.72 4.74 3.00
CA ALA A 320 -12.11 4.03 4.20
C ALA A 320 -13.61 4.14 4.52
N PRO A 321 -14.24 5.33 4.49
CA PRO A 321 -15.68 5.43 4.80
C PRO A 321 -16.56 4.60 3.88
N GLY A 322 -16.18 4.43 2.62
CA GLY A 322 -16.91 3.58 1.67
C GLY A 322 -16.84 2.11 2.06
N ALA A 323 -15.64 1.62 2.35
CA ALA A 323 -15.43 0.24 2.78
C ALA A 323 -16.12 -0.07 4.11
N GLU A 324 -16.05 0.85 5.07
CA GLU A 324 -16.65 0.70 6.39
C GLU A 324 -18.17 0.73 6.37
N ARG A 325 -18.79 1.60 5.54
CA ARG A 325 -20.23 1.59 5.33
C ARG A 325 -20.73 0.22 4.86
N GLY A 326 -19.97 -0.44 3.98
CA GLY A 326 -20.28 -1.79 3.51
C GLY A 326 -20.20 -2.86 4.59
N ALA A 327 -19.39 -2.66 5.63
CA ALA A 327 -19.18 -3.59 6.74
C ALA A 327 -19.97 -3.23 8.01
N ALA A 328 -20.55 -2.03 8.07
CA ALA A 328 -21.26 -1.53 9.25
C ALA A 328 -22.60 -2.24 9.46
N LYS A 329 -22.83 -2.76 10.67
CA LYS A 329 -24.13 -3.31 11.08
C LYS A 329 -25.20 -2.23 11.23
N ASP A 330 -24.81 -1.01 11.56
CA ASP A 330 -25.66 0.18 11.66
C ASP A 330 -24.96 1.35 10.97
N VAL A 331 -25.20 1.49 9.67
CA VAL A 331 -24.64 2.55 8.83
C VAL A 331 -25.02 3.95 9.32
N LYS A 332 -26.24 4.11 9.88
CA LYS A 332 -26.70 5.40 10.39
C LYS A 332 -25.87 5.84 11.59
N THR A 333 -25.68 4.97 12.57
CA THR A 333 -24.83 5.23 13.75
C THR A 333 -23.37 5.42 13.34
N PHE A 334 -22.85 4.62 12.41
CA PHE A 334 -21.51 4.79 11.87
C PHE A 334 -21.32 6.20 11.28
N ASN A 335 -22.15 6.61 10.32
CA ASN A 335 -22.04 7.92 9.68
C ASN A 335 -22.20 9.09 10.67
N ALA A 336 -23.10 8.99 11.65
CA ALA A 336 -23.29 10.04 12.66
C ALA A 336 -22.05 10.25 13.54
N ASN A 337 -21.31 9.18 13.82
CA ASN A 337 -20.13 9.21 14.68
C ASN A 337 -18.81 9.36 13.94
N LEU A 338 -18.79 9.25 12.61
CA LEU A 338 -17.55 9.37 11.84
C LEU A 338 -17.04 10.81 11.87
N GLY A 339 -15.74 10.95 12.19
CA GLY A 339 -14.95 12.18 12.07
C GLY A 339 -13.63 11.91 11.37
N TRP A 340 -12.93 12.98 11.02
CA TRP A 340 -11.64 12.91 10.36
C TRP A 340 -10.71 14.02 10.85
N PHE A 341 -9.40 13.74 10.91
CA PHE A 341 -8.37 14.76 11.13
C PHE A 341 -7.06 14.39 10.40
N PRO A 342 -6.26 15.38 9.97
CA PRO A 342 -4.99 15.12 9.29
C PRO A 342 -3.98 14.48 10.24
N PHE A 343 -2.95 13.83 9.69
CA PHE A 343 -1.84 13.33 10.50
C PHE A 343 -1.20 14.50 11.28
N PRO A 344 -0.99 14.36 12.59
CA PRO A 344 -0.48 15.42 13.44
C PRO A 344 0.89 15.94 12.99
N SER A 345 1.22 17.19 13.36
CA SER A 345 2.57 17.70 13.24
C SER A 345 3.49 17.03 14.27
N VAL A 346 4.77 16.90 13.93
CA VAL A 346 5.80 16.45 14.89
C VAL A 346 6.56 17.68 15.35
N GLU A 347 6.64 17.87 16.66
CA GLU A 347 7.30 19.03 17.27
C GLU A 347 8.78 19.04 16.89
N GLY A 348 9.28 20.15 16.39
CA GLY A 348 10.67 20.31 15.93
C GLY A 348 10.95 19.72 14.55
N GLY A 349 10.00 19.09 13.88
CA GLY A 349 10.16 18.57 12.53
C GLY A 349 10.22 19.68 11.48
N ALA A 350 10.85 19.39 10.34
CA ALA A 350 11.03 20.31 9.22
C ALA A 350 9.86 20.28 8.22
N GLY A 351 8.98 19.27 8.29
CA GLY A 351 7.82 19.12 7.41
C GLY A 351 6.70 20.06 7.78
N ASP A 352 5.93 20.47 6.76
CA ASP A 352 4.76 21.33 6.96
C ASP A 352 3.56 20.51 7.45
N ALA A 353 2.73 21.08 8.31
CA ALA A 353 1.51 20.44 8.80
C ALA A 353 0.48 20.14 7.68
N THR A 354 0.60 20.83 6.54
CA THR A 354 -0.25 20.63 5.36
C THR A 354 0.29 19.58 4.39
N ASP A 355 1.53 19.10 4.57
CA ASP A 355 2.08 18.04 3.73
C ASP A 355 1.21 16.79 3.85
N ALA A 356 0.90 16.18 2.70
CA ALA A 356 -0.04 15.08 2.62
C ALA A 356 0.63 13.83 2.05
N LEU A 357 0.36 12.69 2.69
CA LEU A 357 0.55 11.37 2.12
C LEU A 357 -0.76 10.96 1.46
N GLY A 358 -0.73 10.58 0.22
CA GLY A 358 -1.95 10.22 -0.48
C GLY A 358 -1.68 9.55 -1.82
N GLY A 359 -2.72 9.41 -2.56
CA GLY A 359 -2.76 8.79 -3.87
C GLY A 359 -4.19 8.64 -4.31
N GLY A 360 -4.42 7.80 -5.25
CA GLY A 360 -5.74 7.46 -5.75
C GLY A 360 -5.66 6.22 -6.62
N ASP A 361 -6.82 5.77 -7.00
CA ASP A 361 -6.98 4.65 -7.91
C ASP A 361 -7.06 5.14 -9.35
N GLY A 362 -6.58 4.33 -10.27
CA GLY A 362 -6.64 4.60 -11.69
C GLY A 362 -6.68 3.34 -12.53
N PHE A 363 -6.73 3.56 -13.83
CA PHE A 363 -6.68 2.52 -14.84
C PHE A 363 -5.37 2.59 -15.62
N ALA A 364 -4.71 1.46 -15.78
CA ALA A 364 -3.62 1.28 -16.72
C ALA A 364 -3.99 0.21 -17.75
N PHE A 365 -3.29 0.19 -18.88
CA PHE A 365 -3.66 -0.64 -20.02
C PHE A 365 -2.52 -1.56 -20.42
N GLY A 366 -2.78 -2.85 -20.50
CA GLY A 366 -1.81 -3.81 -21.02
C GLY A 366 -1.40 -3.48 -22.46
N LYS A 367 -0.16 -3.83 -22.81
CA LYS A 367 0.44 -3.51 -24.11
C LYS A 367 -0.40 -3.92 -25.33
N ASN A 368 -1.25 -4.95 -25.19
CA ASN A 368 -2.08 -5.50 -26.26
C ASN A 368 -3.57 -5.14 -26.10
N ALA A 369 -3.92 -4.25 -25.16
CA ALA A 369 -5.32 -3.87 -24.95
C ALA A 369 -5.94 -3.31 -26.24
N PRO A 370 -7.16 -3.76 -26.60
CA PRO A 370 -7.83 -3.27 -27.79
C PRO A 370 -8.25 -1.80 -27.65
N PRO A 371 -8.39 -1.03 -28.74
CA PRO A 371 -8.86 0.36 -28.69
C PRO A 371 -10.17 0.53 -27.91
N ALA A 372 -11.08 -0.44 -27.97
CA ALA A 372 -12.32 -0.45 -27.21
C ALA A 372 -12.10 -0.37 -25.68
N ALA A 373 -10.96 -0.86 -25.17
CA ALA A 373 -10.60 -0.73 -23.75
C ALA A 373 -10.36 0.74 -23.37
N ILE A 374 -9.70 1.51 -24.23
CA ILE A 374 -9.47 2.95 -24.03
C ILE A 374 -10.81 3.70 -24.06
N ASP A 375 -11.69 3.37 -25.03
CA ASP A 375 -13.00 4.00 -25.13
C ASP A 375 -13.90 3.67 -23.94
N PHE A 376 -13.82 2.43 -23.43
CA PHE A 376 -14.50 2.03 -22.21
C PHE A 376 -14.03 2.86 -20.99
N VAL A 377 -12.73 3.01 -20.78
CA VAL A 377 -12.21 3.83 -19.67
C VAL A 377 -12.52 5.32 -19.88
N ARG A 378 -12.50 5.82 -21.11
CA ARG A 378 -12.96 7.19 -21.40
C ARG A 378 -14.42 7.38 -20.99
N TYR A 379 -15.29 6.40 -21.26
CA TYR A 379 -16.67 6.39 -20.80
C TYR A 379 -16.74 6.39 -19.27
N LEU A 380 -16.00 5.54 -18.58
CA LEU A 380 -15.96 5.48 -17.11
C LEU A 380 -15.48 6.80 -16.48
N THR A 381 -14.57 7.50 -17.14
CA THR A 381 -13.99 8.78 -16.68
C THR A 381 -14.65 10.01 -17.31
N SER A 382 -15.84 9.86 -17.91
CA SER A 382 -16.65 11.01 -18.35
C SER A 382 -17.12 11.83 -17.14
N VAL A 383 -17.33 13.14 -17.33
CA VAL A 383 -17.86 14.02 -16.27
C VAL A 383 -19.16 13.49 -15.69
N GLU A 384 -20.05 12.99 -16.57
CA GLU A 384 -21.35 12.43 -16.16
C GLU A 384 -21.19 11.23 -15.23
N ASN A 385 -20.39 10.23 -15.66
CA ASN A 385 -20.18 9.01 -14.87
C ASN A 385 -19.39 9.27 -13.59
N GLN A 386 -18.37 10.14 -13.65
CA GLN A 386 -17.61 10.54 -12.47
C GLN A 386 -18.49 11.30 -11.46
N THR A 387 -19.39 12.19 -11.92
CA THR A 387 -20.36 12.87 -11.06
C THR A 387 -21.33 11.87 -10.42
N ALA A 388 -21.84 10.93 -11.18
CA ALA A 388 -22.75 9.89 -10.66
C ALA A 388 -22.05 8.99 -9.63
N MET A 389 -20.81 8.58 -9.90
CA MET A 389 -19.99 7.79 -8.97
C MET A 389 -19.64 8.58 -7.70
N ALA A 390 -19.30 9.87 -7.82
CA ALA A 390 -19.03 10.73 -6.67
C ALA A 390 -20.28 10.85 -5.77
N LYS A 391 -21.46 11.04 -6.37
CA LYS A 391 -22.73 11.07 -5.65
C LYS A 391 -23.06 9.76 -4.97
N ALA A 392 -22.65 8.64 -5.55
CA ALA A 392 -22.78 7.31 -4.94
C ALA A 392 -21.71 7.02 -3.87
N GLY A 393 -20.74 7.91 -3.65
CA GLY A 393 -19.65 7.73 -2.70
C GLY A 393 -18.57 6.74 -3.16
N ILE A 394 -18.43 6.51 -4.47
CA ILE A 394 -17.54 5.51 -5.06
C ILE A 394 -16.26 6.18 -5.60
N ALA A 395 -16.37 7.11 -6.54
CA ALA A 395 -15.22 7.87 -7.05
C ALA A 395 -15.05 9.17 -6.22
N VAL A 396 -14.50 9.06 -5.04
CA VAL A 396 -14.44 10.18 -4.08
C VAL A 396 -13.06 10.31 -3.43
N PRO A 397 -12.48 11.52 -3.43
CA PRO A 397 -12.82 12.67 -4.27
C PRO A 397 -12.66 12.40 -5.76
N PRO A 398 -13.56 12.95 -6.59
CA PRO A 398 -13.44 12.78 -8.05
C PRO A 398 -12.27 13.58 -8.61
N VAL A 399 -11.72 13.11 -9.72
CA VAL A 399 -10.53 13.67 -10.37
C VAL A 399 -10.81 14.33 -11.72
N VAL A 400 -12.02 14.20 -12.22
CA VAL A 400 -12.47 14.83 -13.46
C VAL A 400 -13.08 16.19 -13.12
N LYS A 401 -12.62 17.26 -13.80
CA LYS A 401 -13.12 18.62 -13.61
C LYS A 401 -14.63 18.70 -13.86
N GLY A 402 -15.35 19.31 -12.93
CA GLY A 402 -16.81 19.40 -12.95
C GLY A 402 -17.53 18.26 -12.22
N ALA A 403 -16.88 17.12 -12.01
CA ALA A 403 -17.48 15.99 -11.30
C ALA A 403 -17.55 16.18 -9.77
N GLU A 404 -16.81 17.16 -9.22
CA GLU A 404 -16.91 17.58 -7.82
C GLU A 404 -18.30 18.05 -7.42
N ALA A 405 -19.13 18.44 -8.38
CA ALA A 405 -20.55 18.73 -8.15
C ALA A 405 -21.36 17.55 -7.58
N GLY A 406 -20.86 16.31 -7.78
CA GLY A 406 -21.45 15.10 -7.21
C GLY A 406 -20.98 14.76 -5.79
N LEU A 407 -19.95 15.43 -5.28
CA LEU A 407 -19.41 15.15 -3.95
C LEU A 407 -20.23 15.86 -2.87
N ASP A 408 -21.01 15.11 -2.08
CA ASP A 408 -21.86 15.66 -1.02
C ASP A 408 -21.27 15.50 0.39
N ASP A 409 -20.39 14.50 0.61
CA ASP A 409 -19.79 14.22 1.91
C ASP A 409 -18.84 15.34 2.36
N ALA A 410 -19.14 15.95 3.52
CA ALA A 410 -18.41 17.09 4.05
C ALA A 410 -16.95 16.77 4.41
N LEU A 411 -16.67 15.55 4.91
CA LEU A 411 -15.32 15.12 5.28
C LEU A 411 -14.48 14.90 4.02
N LEU A 412 -15.06 14.33 2.98
CA LEU A 412 -14.37 14.15 1.69
C LEU A 412 -14.14 15.48 0.96
N LYS A 413 -15.06 16.46 1.09
CA LYS A 413 -14.83 17.85 0.64
C LYS A 413 -13.66 18.49 1.37
N GLU A 414 -13.57 18.28 2.68
CA GLU A 414 -12.43 18.75 3.48
C GLU A 414 -11.13 18.13 2.98
N ILE A 415 -11.09 16.81 2.78
CA ILE A 415 -9.92 16.11 2.23
C ILE A 415 -9.52 16.68 0.88
N GLN A 416 -10.46 16.85 -0.05
CA GLN A 416 -10.19 17.45 -1.37
C GLN A 416 -9.58 18.84 -1.24
N SER A 417 -10.15 19.69 -0.35
CA SER A 417 -9.62 21.04 -0.09
C SER A 417 -8.21 21.00 0.51
N ARG A 418 -7.89 20.03 1.37
CA ARG A 418 -6.56 19.87 1.96
C ARG A 418 -5.53 19.41 0.94
N VAL A 419 -5.88 18.42 0.11
CA VAL A 419 -5.02 17.99 -1.01
C VAL A 419 -4.67 19.15 -1.93
N ALA A 420 -5.67 19.98 -2.28
CA ALA A 420 -5.45 21.16 -3.13
C ALA A 420 -4.56 22.23 -2.49
N LYS A 421 -4.45 22.26 -1.17
CA LYS A 421 -3.66 23.23 -0.39
C LYS A 421 -2.35 22.65 0.14
N ALA A 422 -2.11 21.37 -0.04
CA ALA A 422 -0.89 20.72 0.42
C ALA A 422 0.34 21.37 -0.22
N LYS A 423 1.32 21.72 0.61
CA LYS A 423 2.60 22.23 0.11
C LYS A 423 3.44 21.13 -0.53
N TYR A 424 3.29 19.93 -0.02
CA TYR A 424 3.89 18.73 -0.56
C TYR A 424 2.87 17.60 -0.55
N TYR A 425 2.78 16.86 -1.66
CA TYR A 425 1.94 15.69 -1.81
C TYR A 425 2.80 14.49 -2.17
N GLN A 426 2.92 13.56 -1.23
CA GLN A 426 3.70 12.34 -1.37
C GLN A 426 2.78 11.16 -1.73
N LEU A 427 3.06 10.48 -2.84
CA LEU A 427 2.44 9.18 -3.12
C LEU A 427 2.99 8.12 -2.15
N TYR A 428 2.18 7.13 -1.81
CA TYR A 428 2.57 5.98 -0.97
C TYR A 428 3.93 5.43 -1.39
N TYR A 429 4.82 5.19 -0.45
CA TYR A 429 6.19 4.76 -0.78
C TYR A 429 6.23 3.42 -1.50
N ASP A 430 5.33 2.47 -1.17
CA ASP A 430 5.21 1.18 -1.83
C ASP A 430 4.74 1.28 -3.30
N GLN A 431 4.24 2.45 -3.72
CA GLN A 431 3.83 2.73 -5.10
C GLN A 431 4.77 3.73 -5.80
N TYR A 432 5.30 4.71 -5.05
CA TYR A 432 6.18 5.73 -5.62
C TYR A 432 7.58 5.20 -5.92
N LEU A 433 8.13 4.41 -5.00
CA LEU A 433 9.47 3.84 -5.11
C LEU A 433 9.47 2.62 -6.05
N PRO A 434 10.64 2.20 -6.57
CA PRO A 434 10.76 0.91 -7.22
C PRO A 434 10.20 -0.21 -6.34
N PRO A 435 9.59 -1.27 -6.92
CA PRO A 435 8.90 -2.31 -6.16
C PRO A 435 9.71 -2.93 -5.02
N ALA A 436 11.00 -3.18 -5.22
CA ALA A 436 11.85 -3.76 -4.18
C ALA A 436 12.07 -2.81 -3.00
N VAL A 437 12.19 -1.50 -3.26
CA VAL A 437 12.32 -0.48 -2.19
C VAL A 437 10.98 -0.32 -1.46
N GLY A 438 9.88 -0.25 -2.20
CA GLY A 438 8.54 -0.20 -1.63
C GLY A 438 8.23 -1.40 -0.73
N GLN A 439 8.64 -2.60 -1.16
CA GLN A 439 8.51 -3.82 -0.35
C GLN A 439 9.38 -3.75 0.91
N ALA A 440 10.62 -3.24 0.80
CA ALA A 440 11.51 -3.07 1.96
C ALA A 440 10.90 -2.09 3.00
N VAL A 441 10.23 -1.03 2.55
CA VAL A 441 9.49 -0.13 3.47
C VAL A 441 8.39 -0.89 4.21
N ASN A 442 7.57 -1.66 3.49
CA ASN A 442 6.48 -2.45 4.09
C ASN A 442 7.01 -3.48 5.09
N ASP A 443 8.05 -4.23 4.72
CA ASP A 443 8.62 -5.29 5.55
C ASP A 443 9.28 -4.75 6.81
N ALA A 444 10.15 -3.75 6.66
CA ALA A 444 10.89 -3.18 7.78
C ALA A 444 9.97 -2.45 8.79
N THR A 445 8.91 -1.78 8.30
CA THR A 445 7.94 -1.17 9.19
C THR A 445 7.10 -2.21 9.93
N GLN A 446 6.70 -3.31 9.29
CA GLN A 446 6.01 -4.41 9.97
C GLN A 446 6.87 -5.03 11.06
N GLU A 447 8.17 -5.23 10.82
CA GLU A 447 9.11 -5.71 11.84
C GLU A 447 9.19 -4.77 13.06
N LEU A 448 9.11 -3.45 12.83
CA LEU A 448 9.06 -2.47 13.91
C LEU A 448 7.76 -2.58 14.71
N PHE A 449 6.61 -2.76 14.05
CA PHE A 449 5.34 -3.03 14.72
C PHE A 449 5.35 -4.34 15.52
N ALA A 450 6.06 -5.35 15.03
CA ALA A 450 6.26 -6.61 15.74
C ALA A 450 7.24 -6.53 16.91
N GLY A 451 8.00 -5.42 17.04
CA GLY A 451 9.04 -5.25 18.04
C GLY A 451 10.28 -6.12 17.81
N THR A 452 10.47 -6.61 16.57
CA THR A 452 11.59 -7.50 16.21
C THR A 452 12.79 -6.75 15.61
N THR A 453 12.65 -5.45 15.32
CA THR A 453 13.71 -4.62 14.76
C THR A 453 13.81 -3.28 15.47
N ALA A 454 14.95 -2.60 15.35
CA ALA A 454 15.19 -1.26 15.89
C ALA A 454 14.93 -0.18 14.80
N PRO A 455 14.63 1.07 15.18
CA PRO A 455 14.43 2.18 14.25
C PRO A 455 15.57 2.38 13.25
N GLU A 456 16.80 2.25 13.70
CA GLU A 456 18.01 2.36 12.85
C GLU A 456 18.06 1.26 11.79
N GLN A 457 17.63 0.05 12.14
CA GLN A 457 17.61 -1.07 11.21
C GLN A 457 16.51 -0.91 10.16
N VAL A 458 15.35 -0.35 10.52
CA VAL A 458 14.29 0.00 9.53
C VAL A 458 14.86 0.92 8.46
N ALA A 459 15.45 2.03 8.88
CA ALA A 459 16.04 3.02 7.97
C ALA A 459 17.16 2.40 7.10
N LYS A 460 18.01 1.57 7.70
CA LYS A 460 19.09 0.86 7.02
C LYS A 460 18.58 -0.14 5.99
N THR A 461 17.56 -0.95 6.31
CA THR A 461 16.97 -1.93 5.39
C THR A 461 16.39 -1.22 4.15
N ILE A 462 15.70 -0.10 4.34
CA ILE A 462 15.16 0.70 3.24
C ILE A 462 16.29 1.28 2.39
N GLU A 463 17.35 1.79 3.03
CA GLU A 463 18.52 2.33 2.33
C GLU A 463 19.26 1.27 1.51
N GLU A 464 19.44 0.06 2.05
CA GLU A 464 20.09 -1.06 1.34
C GLU A 464 19.34 -1.40 0.04
N ALA A 465 18.00 -1.44 0.08
CA ALA A 465 17.18 -1.64 -1.12
C ALA A 465 17.29 -0.45 -2.08
N ALA A 466 17.23 0.78 -1.56
CA ALA A 466 17.34 2.00 -2.36
C ALA A 466 18.72 2.13 -3.05
N ALA A 467 19.80 1.72 -2.40
CA ALA A 467 21.14 1.72 -2.95
C ALA A 467 21.29 0.79 -4.16
N ILE A 468 20.46 -0.24 -4.28
CA ILE A 468 20.45 -1.16 -5.42
C ILE A 468 19.57 -0.62 -6.54
N GLU A 469 18.36 -0.15 -6.20
CA GLU A 469 17.29 0.12 -7.15
C GLU A 469 17.27 1.57 -7.69
N LEU A 470 17.82 2.52 -6.93
CA LEU A 470 17.85 3.94 -7.29
C LEU A 470 19.25 4.36 -7.84
N VAL A 471 20.00 3.41 -8.40
CA VAL A 471 21.26 3.73 -9.10
C VAL A 471 20.92 4.49 -10.37
N GLN A 472 21.53 5.68 -10.53
CA GLN A 472 21.42 6.50 -11.74
C GLN A 472 22.31 5.99 -12.87
#